data_275b85c9bdf741fb8a839bdd9c9aa723
#
_entry.id   275b85c9bdf741fb8a839bdd9c9aa723
#
_cell.length_a   1.000
_cell.length_b   1.000
_cell.length_c   1.000
_cell.angle_alpha   90.00
_cell.angle_beta   90.00
_cell.angle_gamma   90.00
#
_symmetry.space_group_name_H-M   'P 1'
#
loop_
_entity.id
_entity.type
_entity.pdbx_description
1 polymer ?
#
loop_
_entity_poly.entity_id
_entity_poly.type
_entity_poly.pdbx_seq_one_letter_code
_entity_poly.pdbx_strand_id
1 'polypeptide(L)'
;LDLNAKKYVSPEDLTAILNQHLERWELLYGDEKKDRSPEERFSYVIERASEKTGMRVVILIDEYDKPMLQAIDNDELQNEYRNTLKAFYGVMKSMDRYIQFAFLTGVTKFGKVSVFSDLNNLDDLSMRRPYVSICGISEDELHRDFDGDVHVLASALDMTYEETCTELKTSFDGYHFVENSPGIYNPFSLLNTFKYRKFDNYWFETGTPTYLVKLLQNTNYDLYRMAHTETDADVLN
;
A
#
# COMPACT_ATOMS: atom_id res chain seq x y z
N LEU A 1 3.45 8.49 8.03
CA LEU A 1 4.62 8.47 7.17
C LEU A 1 4.16 8.09 5.77
N ASP A 2 4.33 8.98 4.81
CA ASP A 2 4.05 8.75 3.39
C ASP A 2 5.39 8.78 2.64
N LEU A 3 5.75 7.66 2.01
CA LEU A 3 6.98 7.53 1.23
C LEU A 3 6.75 7.77 -0.28
N ASN A 4 5.52 8.07 -0.71
CA ASN A 4 5.23 8.34 -2.12
C ASN A 4 5.64 9.75 -2.57
N ALA A 5 5.86 10.68 -1.63
CA ALA A 5 6.04 12.10 -1.91
C ALA A 5 7.42 12.47 -2.54
N LYS A 6 8.31 11.50 -2.80
CA LYS A 6 9.67 11.77 -3.29
C LYS A 6 10.10 10.79 -4.40
N LYS A 7 11.01 11.26 -5.26
CA LYS A 7 11.75 10.41 -6.18
C LYS A 7 13.01 9.89 -5.48
N TYR A 8 13.30 8.61 -5.62
CA TYR A 8 14.40 7.91 -4.97
C TYR A 8 15.48 7.53 -5.99
N VAL A 9 16.55 8.30 -6.04
CA VAL A 9 17.68 8.10 -6.99
C VAL A 9 19.03 8.03 -6.28
N SER A 10 19.10 8.42 -4.99
CA SER A 10 20.29 8.35 -4.15
C SER A 10 19.93 8.02 -2.69
N PRO A 11 20.88 7.51 -1.88
CA PRO A 11 20.65 7.20 -0.46
C PRO A 11 20.09 8.39 0.35
N GLU A 12 20.53 9.59 0.00
CA GLU A 12 20.14 10.84 0.66
C GLU A 12 18.64 11.13 0.49
N ASP A 13 18.02 10.64 -0.59
CA ASP A 13 16.61 10.88 -0.85
C ASP A 13 15.71 10.23 0.20
N LEU A 14 16.03 9.00 0.59
CA LEU A 14 15.30 8.32 1.68
C LEU A 14 15.53 9.03 3.03
N THR A 15 16.78 9.36 3.33
CA THR A 15 17.13 10.09 4.55
C THR A 15 16.41 11.44 4.61
N ALA A 16 16.31 12.15 3.49
CA ALA A 16 15.65 13.45 3.42
C ALA A 16 14.16 13.37 3.69
N ILE A 17 13.44 12.38 3.14
CA ILE A 17 11.99 12.23 3.41
C ILE A 17 11.73 11.81 4.86
N LEU A 18 12.53 10.91 5.41
CA LEU A 18 12.45 10.55 6.82
C LEU A 18 12.67 11.77 7.73
N ASN A 19 13.70 12.57 7.45
CA ASN A 19 13.97 13.82 8.18
C ASN A 19 12.83 14.80 8.10
N GLN A 20 12.24 15.00 6.91
CA GLN A 20 11.09 15.90 6.73
C GLN A 20 9.89 15.51 7.62
N HIS A 21 9.60 14.21 7.74
CA HIS A 21 8.54 13.74 8.63
C HIS A 21 8.92 13.91 10.09
N LEU A 22 10.16 13.55 10.46
CA LEU A 22 10.66 13.70 11.82
C LEU A 22 10.63 15.15 12.30
N GLU A 23 11.11 16.10 11.49
CA GLU A 23 11.09 17.53 11.80
C GLU A 23 9.66 18.03 12.09
N ARG A 24 8.67 17.60 11.30
CA ARG A 24 7.26 17.95 11.54
C ARG A 24 6.73 17.41 12.87
N TRP A 25 7.10 16.19 13.23
CA TRP A 25 6.69 15.59 14.50
C TRP A 25 7.45 16.19 15.69
N GLU A 26 8.73 16.47 15.52
CA GLU A 26 9.57 17.13 16.51
C GLU A 26 9.05 18.53 16.88
N LEU A 27 8.55 19.30 15.92
CA LEU A 27 7.88 20.58 16.18
C LEU A 27 6.69 20.44 17.13
N LEU A 28 6.01 19.29 17.10
CA LEU A 28 4.83 19.03 17.94
C LEU A 28 5.19 18.44 19.29
N TYR A 29 6.17 17.56 19.33
CA TYR A 29 6.44 16.72 20.51
C TYR A 29 7.77 17.02 21.21
N GLY A 30 8.72 17.64 20.54
CA GLY A 30 10.04 18.03 21.07
C GLY A 30 11.17 17.63 20.12
N ASP A 31 12.24 18.39 20.10
CA ASP A 31 13.37 18.28 19.16
C ASP A 31 14.74 18.08 19.84
N GLU A 32 14.76 17.67 21.12
CA GLU A 32 16.00 17.53 21.89
C GLU A 32 16.94 16.43 21.36
N LYS A 33 16.48 15.63 20.41
CA LYS A 33 17.26 14.56 19.75
C LYS A 33 17.52 14.79 18.27
N LYS A 34 17.29 16.01 17.77
CA LYS A 34 17.40 16.34 16.34
C LYS A 34 18.76 16.05 15.69
N ASP A 35 19.83 16.04 16.47
CA ASP A 35 21.19 15.74 16.00
C ASP A 35 21.52 14.23 15.99
N ARG A 36 20.53 13.38 16.27
CA ARG A 36 20.64 11.92 16.26
C ARG A 36 20.25 11.32 14.92
N SER A 37 20.48 10.02 14.78
CA SER A 37 20.06 9.28 13.60
C SER A 37 18.53 9.25 13.45
N PRO A 38 17.97 9.04 12.25
CA PRO A 38 16.53 9.01 12.04
C PRO A 38 15.79 8.00 12.93
N GLU A 39 16.35 6.83 13.19
CA GLU A 39 15.76 5.82 14.06
C GLU A 39 15.76 6.24 15.54
N GLU A 40 16.83 6.89 16.03
CA GLU A 40 16.85 7.43 17.37
C GLU A 40 15.83 8.57 17.55
N ARG A 41 15.71 9.44 16.56
CA ARG A 41 14.73 10.53 16.53
C ARG A 41 13.32 9.98 16.50
N PHE A 42 13.07 8.93 15.70
CA PHE A 42 11.76 8.29 15.63
C PHE A 42 11.36 7.66 16.96
N SER A 43 12.29 6.94 17.62
CA SER A 43 12.08 6.44 18.99
C SER A 43 11.68 7.54 19.95
N TYR A 44 12.42 8.64 19.94
CA TYR A 44 12.19 9.79 20.80
C TYR A 44 10.81 10.43 20.55
N VAL A 45 10.44 10.64 19.29
CA VAL A 45 9.13 11.20 18.93
C VAL A 45 7.98 10.31 19.38
N ILE A 46 8.09 8.98 19.24
CA ILE A 46 7.06 8.04 19.72
C ILE A 46 6.89 8.14 21.23
N GLU A 47 7.98 8.12 21.99
CA GLU A 47 7.95 8.26 23.45
C GLU A 47 7.35 9.59 23.86
N ARG A 48 7.84 10.72 23.35
CA ARG A 48 7.36 12.06 23.68
C ARG A 48 5.90 12.30 23.29
N ALA A 49 5.47 11.78 22.13
CA ALA A 49 4.07 11.87 21.73
C ALA A 49 3.17 11.14 22.72
N SER A 50 3.55 9.94 23.15
CA SER A 50 2.79 9.19 24.15
C SER A 50 2.76 9.89 25.51
N GLU A 51 3.89 10.38 26.01
CA GLU A 51 3.98 11.11 27.27
C GLU A 51 3.15 12.39 27.27
N LYS A 52 3.26 13.20 26.19
CA LYS A 52 2.60 14.49 26.07
C LYS A 52 1.09 14.38 25.95
N THR A 53 0.60 13.33 25.29
CA THR A 53 -0.84 13.11 25.07
C THR A 53 -1.49 12.22 26.11
N GLY A 54 -0.71 11.46 26.87
CA GLY A 54 -1.21 10.41 27.77
C GLY A 54 -1.82 9.21 27.03
N MET A 55 -1.61 9.11 25.70
CA MET A 55 -2.16 8.04 24.85
C MET A 55 -1.04 7.31 24.11
N ARG A 56 -1.26 6.04 23.81
CA ARG A 56 -0.36 5.27 22.95
C ARG A 56 -0.47 5.76 21.50
N VAL A 57 0.64 5.69 20.76
CA VAL A 57 0.78 6.23 19.41
C VAL A 57 0.20 5.27 18.38
N VAL A 58 -0.49 5.80 17.37
CA VAL A 58 -0.85 5.06 16.14
C VAL A 58 0.14 5.44 15.04
N ILE A 59 0.72 4.43 14.39
CA ILE A 59 1.69 4.60 13.31
C ILE A 59 1.04 4.13 12.01
N LEU A 60 0.94 5.03 11.03
CA LEU A 60 0.47 4.73 9.69
C LEU A 60 1.61 4.97 8.70
N ILE A 61 1.96 3.96 7.91
CA ILE A 61 3.02 4.03 6.89
C ILE A 61 2.41 3.65 5.56
N ASP A 62 2.44 4.58 4.62
CA ASP A 62 1.96 4.36 3.27
C ASP A 62 3.11 4.15 2.30
N GLU A 63 2.95 3.18 1.40
CA GLU A 63 3.94 2.76 0.41
C GLU A 63 5.34 2.47 0.99
N TYR A 64 5.39 1.63 2.04
CA TYR A 64 6.63 1.29 2.74
C TYR A 64 7.77 0.78 1.83
N ASP A 65 7.44 0.20 0.69
CA ASP A 65 8.35 -0.42 -0.27
C ASP A 65 8.73 0.49 -1.46
N LYS A 66 8.16 1.69 -1.56
CA LYS A 66 8.38 2.64 -2.67
C LYS A 66 9.85 2.93 -2.98
N PRO A 67 10.73 3.18 -1.98
CA PRO A 67 12.14 3.44 -2.25
C PRO A 67 12.82 2.25 -2.95
N MET A 68 12.52 1.03 -2.51
CA MET A 68 13.10 -0.19 -3.07
C MET A 68 12.54 -0.50 -4.47
N LEU A 69 11.26 -0.21 -4.72
CA LEU A 69 10.65 -0.38 -6.05
C LEU A 69 11.26 0.57 -7.07
N GLN A 70 11.60 1.79 -6.69
CA GLN A 70 12.24 2.74 -7.59
C GLN A 70 13.72 2.39 -7.85
N ALA A 71 14.38 1.70 -6.94
CA ALA A 71 15.76 1.25 -7.05
C ALA A 71 15.91 -0.18 -7.62
N ILE A 72 14.88 -0.73 -8.28
CA ILE A 72 14.87 -2.14 -8.71
C ILE A 72 16.00 -2.49 -9.69
N ASP A 73 16.48 -1.53 -10.46
CA ASP A 73 17.57 -1.73 -11.42
C ASP A 73 18.97 -1.42 -10.81
N ASN A 74 19.04 -1.16 -9.50
CA ASN A 74 20.26 -0.80 -8.79
C ASN A 74 20.34 -1.53 -7.44
N ASP A 75 20.96 -2.69 -7.44
CA ASP A 75 21.06 -3.57 -6.26
C ASP A 75 21.77 -2.90 -5.08
N GLU A 76 22.78 -2.07 -5.32
CA GLU A 76 23.51 -1.36 -4.28
C GLU A 76 22.60 -0.36 -3.58
N LEU A 77 21.93 0.50 -4.33
CA LEU A 77 20.98 1.48 -3.81
C LEU A 77 19.79 0.80 -3.11
N GLN A 78 19.28 -0.29 -3.69
CA GLN A 78 18.20 -1.06 -3.07
C GLN A 78 18.62 -1.66 -1.71
N ASN A 79 19.86 -2.16 -1.60
CA ASN A 79 20.40 -2.65 -0.34
C ASN A 79 20.56 -1.55 0.72
N GLU A 80 21.00 -0.37 0.31
CA GLU A 80 21.10 0.79 1.22
C GLU A 80 19.73 1.22 1.73
N TYR A 81 18.74 1.34 0.86
CA TYR A 81 17.36 1.63 1.26
C TYR A 81 16.79 0.57 2.21
N ARG A 82 17.04 -0.71 1.92
CA ARG A 82 16.63 -1.81 2.78
C ARG A 82 17.21 -1.69 4.19
N ASN A 83 18.50 -1.41 4.30
CA ASN A 83 19.18 -1.29 5.59
C ASN A 83 18.65 -0.07 6.36
N THR A 84 18.46 1.06 5.72
CA THR A 84 17.91 2.27 6.32
C THR A 84 16.48 2.04 6.82
N LEU A 85 15.61 1.46 6.00
CA LEU A 85 14.22 1.16 6.38
C LEU A 85 14.15 0.11 7.49
N LYS A 86 15.01 -0.92 7.44
CA LYS A 86 15.10 -1.94 8.49
C LYS A 86 15.45 -1.32 9.85
N ALA A 87 16.43 -0.43 9.90
CA ALA A 87 16.79 0.28 11.11
C ALA A 87 15.64 1.17 11.61
N PHE A 88 15.05 1.94 10.71
CA PHE A 88 13.95 2.86 11.02
C PHE A 88 12.70 2.15 11.54
N TYR A 89 12.24 1.10 10.85
CA TYR A 89 11.05 0.36 11.26
C TYR A 89 11.32 -0.54 12.48
N GLY A 90 12.57 -0.99 12.67
CA GLY A 90 12.97 -1.79 13.82
C GLY A 90 12.68 -1.12 15.17
N VAL A 91 12.60 0.21 15.18
CA VAL A 91 12.18 1.03 16.31
C VAL A 91 10.80 0.62 16.86
N MET A 92 9.87 0.25 15.98
CA MET A 92 8.52 -0.12 16.41
C MET A 92 8.50 -1.31 17.38
N LYS A 93 9.46 -2.22 17.27
CA LYS A 93 9.59 -3.34 18.20
C LYS A 93 10.06 -2.90 19.59
N SER A 94 11.06 -2.02 19.65
CA SER A 94 11.59 -1.51 20.92
C SER A 94 10.66 -0.54 21.63
N MET A 95 9.79 0.14 20.86
CA MET A 95 8.82 1.12 21.33
C MET A 95 7.40 0.55 21.53
N ASP A 96 7.22 -0.76 21.48
CA ASP A 96 5.91 -1.45 21.54
C ASP A 96 5.02 -0.96 22.69
N ARG A 97 5.59 -0.71 23.85
CA ARG A 97 4.86 -0.19 25.03
C ARG A 97 4.16 1.15 24.79
N TYR A 98 4.67 1.97 23.86
CA TYR A 98 4.13 3.27 23.50
C TYR A 98 3.23 3.24 22.25
N ILE A 99 3.20 2.11 21.53
CA ILE A 99 2.44 1.96 20.30
C ILE A 99 1.12 1.23 20.57
N GLN A 100 0.01 1.84 20.15
CA GLN A 100 -1.32 1.26 20.19
C GLN A 100 -1.58 0.37 18.99
N PHE A 101 -1.14 0.81 17.81
CA PHE A 101 -1.40 0.15 16.55
C PHE A 101 -0.40 0.65 15.50
N ALA A 102 0.07 -0.23 14.63
CA ALA A 102 0.84 0.13 13.45
C ALA A 102 0.19 -0.51 12.22
N PHE A 103 0.02 0.26 11.15
CA PHE A 103 -0.51 -0.21 9.89
C PHE A 103 0.39 0.25 8.75
N LEU A 104 0.83 -0.71 7.93
CA LEU A 104 1.75 -0.48 6.83
C LEU A 104 1.11 -0.96 5.52
N THR A 105 1.15 -0.10 4.49
CA THR A 105 0.72 -0.46 3.14
C THR A 105 1.88 -0.42 2.16
N GLY A 106 1.81 -1.23 1.12
CA GLY A 106 2.80 -1.29 0.05
C GLY A 106 2.28 -2.05 -1.15
N VAL A 107 2.97 -1.94 -2.28
CA VAL A 107 2.58 -2.55 -3.55
C VAL A 107 3.00 -4.02 -3.62
N THR A 108 4.15 -4.37 -3.01
CA THR A 108 4.73 -5.71 -3.14
C THR A 108 5.10 -6.32 -1.79
N LYS A 109 5.12 -7.67 -1.76
CA LYS A 109 5.72 -8.40 -0.64
C LYS A 109 7.24 -8.40 -0.67
N PHE A 110 7.85 -7.87 -1.72
CA PHE A 110 9.28 -7.95 -2.01
C PHE A 110 10.18 -7.42 -0.90
N GLY A 111 9.77 -6.34 -0.25
CA GLY A 111 10.51 -5.77 0.87
C GLY A 111 10.24 -6.44 2.21
N LYS A 112 9.16 -7.22 2.32
CA LYS A 112 8.65 -7.70 3.59
C LYS A 112 9.61 -8.62 4.31
N VAL A 113 10.14 -9.62 3.62
CA VAL A 113 11.04 -10.62 4.22
C VAL A 113 12.36 -10.00 4.69
N SER A 114 12.85 -8.95 4.03
CA SER A 114 14.14 -8.35 4.32
C SER A 114 14.09 -7.09 5.18
N VAL A 115 13.04 -6.26 5.03
CA VAL A 115 12.89 -5.01 5.79
C VAL A 115 12.31 -5.27 7.17
N PHE A 116 11.38 -6.23 7.27
CA PHE A 116 10.67 -6.56 8.51
C PHE A 116 11.16 -7.84 9.18
N SER A 117 12.31 -8.38 8.76
CA SER A 117 12.84 -9.64 9.32
C SER A 117 13.00 -9.63 10.84
N ASP A 118 13.23 -8.46 11.42
CA ASP A 118 13.40 -8.27 12.85
C ASP A 118 12.09 -7.91 13.59
N LEU A 119 11.00 -7.65 12.83
CA LEU A 119 9.66 -7.33 13.34
C LEU A 119 8.77 -8.58 13.32
N ASN A 120 8.89 -9.40 14.35
CA ASN A 120 8.10 -10.63 14.49
C ASN A 120 6.67 -10.39 15.05
N ASN A 121 6.33 -9.14 15.33
CA ASN A 121 5.02 -8.71 15.85
C ASN A 121 4.08 -8.15 14.77
N LEU A 122 4.50 -8.16 13.49
CA LEU A 122 3.64 -7.78 12.37
C LEU A 122 2.81 -8.98 11.91
N ASP A 123 1.54 -8.71 11.64
CA ASP A 123 0.61 -9.66 11.06
C ASP A 123 0.33 -9.30 9.58
N ASP A 124 0.57 -10.24 8.67
CA ASP A 124 0.30 -10.05 7.25
C ASP A 124 -1.17 -10.31 6.93
N LEU A 125 -1.88 -9.26 6.58
CA LEU A 125 -3.30 -9.30 6.25
C LEU A 125 -3.57 -9.54 4.75
N SER A 126 -2.54 -9.42 3.89
CA SER A 126 -2.69 -9.34 2.43
C SER A 126 -3.44 -10.51 1.79
N MET A 127 -3.30 -11.72 2.37
CA MET A 127 -3.95 -12.94 1.86
C MET A 127 -4.73 -13.70 2.93
N ARG A 128 -5.23 -12.99 3.95
CA ARG A 128 -6.06 -13.60 4.98
C ARG A 128 -7.55 -13.47 4.66
N ARG A 129 -8.28 -14.57 4.71
CA ARG A 129 -9.73 -14.63 4.43
C ARG A 129 -10.56 -13.53 5.11
N PRO A 130 -10.36 -13.16 6.40
CA PRO A 130 -11.14 -12.11 7.02
C PRO A 130 -10.93 -10.70 6.44
N TYR A 131 -9.88 -10.50 5.62
CA TYR A 131 -9.45 -9.20 5.11
C TYR A 131 -9.48 -9.12 3.58
N VAL A 132 -10.15 -10.04 2.90
CA VAL A 132 -10.16 -10.12 1.42
C VAL A 132 -10.71 -8.87 0.74
N SER A 133 -11.56 -8.11 1.41
CA SER A 133 -12.16 -6.87 0.89
C SER A 133 -11.49 -5.59 1.39
N ILE A 134 -10.40 -5.67 2.20
CA ILE A 134 -9.81 -4.49 2.84
C ILE A 134 -9.27 -3.45 1.83
N CYS A 135 -8.85 -3.90 0.64
CA CYS A 135 -8.28 -3.05 -0.41
C CYS A 135 -9.22 -2.84 -1.60
N GLY A 136 -10.49 -3.22 -1.49
CA GLY A 136 -11.45 -3.11 -2.57
C GLY A 136 -12.84 -2.76 -2.09
N ILE A 137 -13.81 -2.80 -3.00
CA ILE A 137 -15.24 -2.64 -2.71
C ILE A 137 -15.89 -4.00 -2.99
N SER A 138 -16.55 -4.56 -1.99
CA SER A 138 -17.30 -5.80 -2.15
C SER A 138 -18.64 -5.58 -2.87
N GLU A 139 -19.25 -6.63 -3.39
CA GLU A 139 -20.61 -6.60 -3.98
C GLU A 139 -21.64 -6.06 -2.98
N ASP A 140 -21.57 -6.49 -1.71
CA ASP A 140 -22.46 -6.01 -0.65
C ASP A 140 -22.29 -4.51 -0.37
N GLU A 141 -21.05 -3.99 -0.40
CA GLU A 141 -20.76 -2.56 -0.25
C GLU A 141 -21.23 -1.76 -1.47
N LEU A 142 -21.08 -2.31 -2.68
CA LEU A 142 -21.60 -1.68 -3.89
C LEU A 142 -23.11 -1.43 -3.75
N HIS A 143 -23.87 -2.45 -3.38
CA HIS A 143 -25.33 -2.34 -3.24
C HIS A 143 -25.77 -1.53 -2.03
N ARG A 144 -25.00 -1.53 -0.92
CA ARG A 144 -25.35 -0.80 0.29
C ARG A 144 -25.01 0.68 0.20
N ASP A 145 -23.79 0.99 -0.28
CA ASP A 145 -23.20 2.32 -0.15
C ASP A 145 -23.24 3.12 -1.47
N PHE A 146 -23.33 2.44 -2.63
CA PHE A 146 -23.28 3.04 -3.96
C PHE A 146 -24.55 2.78 -4.81
N ASP A 147 -25.63 2.28 -4.23
CA ASP A 147 -26.89 1.99 -4.93
C ASP A 147 -27.40 3.20 -5.73
N GLY A 148 -27.36 4.37 -5.11
CA GLY A 148 -27.74 5.64 -5.76
C GLY A 148 -26.86 6.00 -6.96
N ASP A 149 -25.55 5.75 -6.86
CA ASP A 149 -24.59 6.02 -7.94
C ASP A 149 -24.82 5.06 -9.12
N VAL A 150 -25.15 3.80 -8.85
CA VAL A 150 -25.51 2.81 -9.87
C VAL A 150 -26.75 3.25 -10.62
N HIS A 151 -27.80 3.71 -9.94
CA HIS A 151 -29.01 4.24 -10.58
C HIS A 151 -28.73 5.48 -11.45
N VAL A 152 -27.89 6.39 -10.98
CA VAL A 152 -27.48 7.58 -11.75
C VAL A 152 -26.68 7.18 -12.99
N LEU A 153 -25.78 6.22 -12.86
CA LEU A 153 -24.99 5.69 -13.97
C LEU A 153 -25.88 5.00 -15.01
N ALA A 154 -26.79 4.13 -14.57
CA ALA A 154 -27.76 3.44 -15.42
C ALA A 154 -28.57 4.43 -16.26
N SER A 155 -29.11 5.45 -15.62
CA SER A 155 -29.86 6.52 -16.29
C SER A 155 -29.02 7.31 -17.28
N ALA A 156 -27.77 7.57 -16.97
CA ALA A 156 -26.85 8.34 -17.83
C ALA A 156 -26.45 7.57 -19.10
N LEU A 157 -26.43 6.24 -19.03
CA LEU A 157 -26.00 5.36 -20.12
C LEU A 157 -27.18 4.68 -20.86
N ASP A 158 -28.41 5.03 -20.48
CA ASP A 158 -29.64 4.40 -21.01
C ASP A 158 -29.64 2.85 -20.82
N MET A 159 -29.20 2.41 -19.63
CA MET A 159 -29.14 1.02 -19.22
C MET A 159 -30.13 0.76 -18.09
N THR A 160 -30.52 -0.50 -17.92
CA THR A 160 -31.20 -0.94 -16.69
C THR A 160 -30.21 -1.04 -15.53
N TYR A 161 -30.73 -1.09 -14.30
CA TYR A 161 -29.92 -1.28 -13.09
C TYR A 161 -29.12 -2.60 -13.18
N GLU A 162 -29.76 -3.69 -13.58
CA GLU A 162 -29.18 -5.02 -13.69
C GLU A 162 -28.09 -5.08 -14.77
N GLU A 163 -28.28 -4.45 -15.91
CA GLU A 163 -27.26 -4.34 -16.96
C GLU A 163 -26.07 -3.54 -16.46
N THR A 164 -26.30 -2.45 -15.74
CA THR A 164 -25.23 -1.62 -15.17
C THR A 164 -24.42 -2.38 -14.13
N CYS A 165 -25.06 -3.13 -13.22
CA CYS A 165 -24.36 -3.97 -12.25
C CYS A 165 -23.53 -5.05 -12.95
N THR A 166 -24.07 -5.68 -14.00
CA THR A 166 -23.37 -6.70 -14.78
C THR A 166 -22.14 -6.11 -15.47
N GLU A 167 -22.27 -4.93 -16.05
CA GLU A 167 -21.16 -4.25 -16.72
C GLU A 167 -20.10 -3.79 -15.72
N LEU A 168 -20.50 -3.26 -14.55
CA LEU A 168 -19.57 -2.92 -13.47
C LEU A 168 -18.76 -4.15 -13.01
N LYS A 169 -19.45 -5.27 -12.86
CA LYS A 169 -18.81 -6.54 -12.47
C LYS A 169 -17.85 -7.03 -13.53
N THR A 170 -18.23 -7.03 -14.77
CA THR A 170 -17.39 -7.46 -15.89
C THR A 170 -16.15 -6.58 -16.06
N SER A 171 -16.32 -5.27 -15.86
CA SER A 171 -15.25 -4.30 -16.10
C SER A 171 -14.28 -4.14 -14.93
N PHE A 172 -14.74 -4.26 -13.67
CA PHE A 172 -13.97 -3.83 -12.51
C PHE A 172 -13.89 -4.84 -11.36
N ASP A 173 -14.68 -5.91 -11.37
CA ASP A 173 -14.57 -7.03 -10.45
C ASP A 173 -13.54 -8.05 -11.00
N GLY A 174 -12.99 -8.88 -10.13
CA GLY A 174 -12.09 -9.97 -10.55
C GLY A 174 -10.78 -10.01 -9.78
N TYR A 175 -10.57 -9.09 -8.83
CA TYR A 175 -9.46 -9.20 -7.90
C TYR A 175 -9.82 -10.20 -6.81
N HIS A 176 -9.01 -11.26 -6.69
CA HIS A 176 -9.12 -12.28 -5.65
C HIS A 176 -7.81 -12.34 -4.89
N PHE A 177 -7.82 -11.98 -3.61
CA PHE A 177 -6.63 -12.06 -2.75
C PHE A 177 -6.45 -13.42 -2.09
N VAL A 178 -7.48 -14.24 -2.11
CA VAL A 178 -7.47 -15.61 -1.55
C VAL A 178 -8.25 -16.51 -2.50
N GLU A 179 -7.76 -17.74 -2.68
CA GLU A 179 -8.43 -18.75 -3.46
C GLU A 179 -9.90 -18.93 -3.02
N ASN A 180 -10.81 -19.02 -3.97
CA ASN A 180 -12.24 -19.13 -3.75
C ASN A 180 -12.86 -18.02 -2.87
N SER A 181 -12.24 -16.82 -2.82
CA SER A 181 -12.86 -15.64 -2.24
C SER A 181 -13.81 -14.97 -3.24
N PRO A 182 -14.82 -14.20 -2.76
CA PRO A 182 -15.55 -13.30 -3.64
C PRO A 182 -14.60 -12.33 -4.34
N GLY A 183 -14.92 -11.95 -5.57
CA GLY A 183 -14.26 -10.85 -6.26
C GLY A 183 -14.52 -9.53 -5.56
N ILE A 184 -13.63 -8.58 -5.77
CA ILE A 184 -13.78 -7.22 -5.28
C ILE A 184 -13.56 -6.23 -6.42
N TYR A 185 -14.31 -5.14 -6.41
CA TYR A 185 -14.19 -4.06 -7.38
C TYR A 185 -12.95 -3.22 -7.09
N ASN A 186 -12.26 -2.81 -8.15
CA ASN A 186 -11.20 -1.81 -8.05
C ASN A 186 -11.81 -0.45 -7.68
N PRO A 187 -11.51 0.14 -6.50
CA PRO A 187 -12.15 1.36 -6.03
C PRO A 187 -11.89 2.56 -6.95
N PHE A 188 -10.67 2.69 -7.47
CA PHE A 188 -10.30 3.80 -8.33
C PHE A 188 -11.12 3.79 -9.64
N SER A 189 -11.21 2.64 -10.29
CA SER A 189 -11.99 2.48 -11.53
C SER A 189 -13.48 2.70 -11.28
N LEU A 190 -14.02 2.09 -10.25
CA LEU A 190 -15.43 2.19 -9.88
C LEU A 190 -15.84 3.64 -9.60
N LEU A 191 -15.11 4.33 -8.73
CA LEU A 191 -15.40 5.71 -8.36
C LEU A 191 -15.28 6.70 -9.53
N ASN A 192 -14.30 6.48 -10.43
CA ASN A 192 -14.18 7.31 -11.63
C ASN A 192 -15.31 7.03 -12.62
N THR A 193 -15.76 5.79 -12.75
CA THR A 193 -16.94 5.44 -13.58
C THR A 193 -18.18 6.18 -13.10
N PHE A 194 -18.45 6.21 -11.80
CA PHE A 194 -19.57 6.98 -11.24
C PHE A 194 -19.40 8.48 -11.47
N LYS A 195 -18.20 9.02 -11.23
CA LYS A 195 -17.90 10.44 -11.40
C LYS A 195 -18.08 10.92 -12.83
N TYR A 196 -17.54 10.17 -13.80
CA TYR A 196 -17.56 10.57 -15.21
C TYR A 196 -18.74 9.98 -15.99
N ARG A 197 -19.53 9.08 -15.36
CA ARG A 197 -20.67 8.38 -15.98
C ARG A 197 -20.30 7.68 -17.26
N LYS A 198 -19.14 7.04 -17.27
CA LYS A 198 -18.58 6.36 -18.43
C LYS A 198 -17.75 5.17 -17.97
N PHE A 199 -17.87 4.04 -18.65
CA PHE A 199 -16.94 2.91 -18.50
C PHE A 199 -15.66 3.22 -19.27
N ASP A 200 -14.50 3.10 -18.57
CA ASP A 200 -13.19 3.31 -19.17
C ASP A 200 -12.09 2.60 -18.36
N ASN A 201 -10.90 2.43 -18.93
CA ASN A 201 -9.77 1.77 -18.27
C ASN A 201 -8.98 2.73 -17.37
N TYR A 202 -9.63 3.35 -16.39
CA TYR A 202 -9.05 4.39 -15.53
C TYR A 202 -7.78 3.96 -14.79
N TRP A 203 -7.72 2.71 -14.33
CA TRP A 203 -6.54 2.21 -13.62
C TRP A 203 -5.30 2.16 -14.51
N PHE A 204 -5.46 1.83 -15.80
CA PHE A 204 -4.38 1.74 -16.76
C PHE A 204 -3.76 3.12 -17.09
N GLU A 205 -4.55 4.18 -17.04
CA GLU A 205 -4.09 5.54 -17.34
C GLU A 205 -3.21 6.13 -16.23
N THR A 206 -3.43 5.73 -14.99
CA THR A 206 -2.73 6.30 -13.82
C THR A 206 -1.70 5.37 -13.19
N GLY A 207 -1.91 4.09 -13.32
CA GLY A 207 -1.07 3.04 -12.76
C GLY A 207 -0.25 2.35 -13.84
N THR A 208 0.59 3.09 -14.61
CA THR A 208 1.57 2.39 -15.44
C THR A 208 2.41 1.51 -14.50
N PRO A 209 2.24 0.19 -14.52
CA PRO A 209 2.96 -0.68 -13.61
C PRO A 209 4.41 -0.79 -14.07
N THR A 210 5.15 0.32 -13.96
CA THR A 210 6.57 0.42 -14.37
C THR A 210 7.36 -0.73 -13.76
N TYR A 211 7.03 -1.12 -12.54
CA TYR A 211 7.58 -2.30 -11.89
C TYR A 211 7.27 -3.60 -12.65
N LEU A 212 6.00 -3.86 -12.99
CA LEU A 212 5.58 -5.06 -13.71
C LEU A 212 6.18 -5.09 -15.13
N VAL A 213 6.20 -3.94 -15.80
CA VAL A 213 6.82 -3.81 -17.14
C VAL A 213 8.30 -4.15 -17.08
N LYS A 214 9.02 -3.62 -16.10
CA LYS A 214 10.45 -3.92 -15.89
C LYS A 214 10.67 -5.39 -15.53
N LEU A 215 9.86 -5.95 -14.64
CA LEU A 215 9.93 -7.35 -14.28
C LEU A 215 9.73 -8.25 -15.50
N LEU A 216 8.73 -7.95 -16.33
CA LEU A 216 8.45 -8.69 -17.58
C LEU A 216 9.54 -8.51 -18.63
N GLN A 217 10.18 -7.34 -18.71
CA GLN A 217 11.30 -7.10 -19.62
C GLN A 217 12.57 -7.88 -19.23
N ASN A 218 12.78 -8.08 -17.93
CA ASN A 218 13.95 -8.78 -17.40
C ASN A 218 13.77 -10.29 -17.31
N THR A 219 12.57 -10.81 -17.54
CA THR A 219 12.25 -12.22 -17.46
C THR A 219 11.56 -12.68 -18.76
N ASN A 220 11.99 -13.80 -19.29
CA ASN A 220 11.39 -14.41 -20.49
C ASN A 220 10.07 -15.13 -20.11
N TYR A 221 9.04 -14.36 -19.73
CA TYR A 221 7.74 -14.92 -19.43
C TYR A 221 6.88 -15.11 -20.68
N ASP A 222 6.27 -16.27 -20.79
CA ASP A 222 5.18 -16.52 -21.72
C ASP A 222 3.89 -15.90 -21.16
N LEU A 223 3.54 -14.71 -21.63
CA LEU A 223 2.37 -13.95 -21.20
C LEU A 223 1.05 -14.73 -21.39
N TYR A 224 1.00 -15.61 -22.39
CA TYR A 224 -0.17 -16.45 -22.63
C TYR A 224 -0.33 -17.52 -21.55
N ARG A 225 0.78 -18.08 -21.07
CA ARG A 225 0.76 -19.00 -19.92
C ARG A 225 0.41 -18.28 -18.61
N MET A 226 0.88 -17.06 -18.40
CA MET A 226 0.55 -16.29 -17.17
C MET A 226 -0.95 -16.06 -17.01
N ALA A 227 -1.67 -15.78 -18.10
CA ALA A 227 -3.12 -15.57 -18.07
C ALA A 227 -3.93 -16.83 -17.63
N HIS A 228 -3.28 -17.99 -17.63
CA HIS A 228 -3.91 -19.29 -17.33
C HIS A 228 -3.17 -20.09 -16.26
N THR A 229 -2.24 -19.46 -15.53
CA THR A 229 -1.47 -20.13 -14.47
C THR A 229 -2.10 -19.83 -13.12
N GLU A 230 -2.57 -20.88 -12.45
CA GLU A 230 -2.87 -20.83 -11.03
C GLU A 230 -1.54 -20.88 -10.27
N THR A 231 -1.38 -20.02 -9.28
CA THR A 231 -0.20 -20.01 -8.41
C THR A 231 -0.61 -20.04 -6.95
N ASP A 232 0.10 -20.81 -6.17
CA ASP A 232 -0.10 -20.88 -4.73
C ASP A 232 0.52 -19.67 -4.01
N ALA A 233 -0.06 -19.30 -2.87
CA ALA A 233 0.46 -18.25 -2.01
C ALA A 233 1.93 -18.50 -1.57
N ASP A 234 2.35 -19.76 -1.52
CA ASP A 234 3.72 -20.19 -1.15
C ASP A 234 4.76 -19.86 -2.24
N VAL A 235 4.33 -19.67 -3.48
CA VAL A 235 5.22 -19.29 -4.61
C VAL A 235 5.48 -17.78 -4.64
N LEU A 236 4.68 -17.01 -3.91
CA LEU A 236 4.79 -15.55 -3.81
C LEU A 236 5.59 -15.07 -2.58
N ASN A 237 6.18 -16.00 -1.83
CA ASN A 237 7.01 -15.72 -0.65
C ASN A 237 8.50 -15.70 -0.99
#